data_ee1f598aaa071992371c3a6885c06562
#
_entry.id   ee1f598aaa071992371c3a6885c06562
#
_cell.length_a   1.000
_cell.length_b   1.000
_cell.length_c   1.000
_cell.angle_alpha   90.00
_cell.angle_beta   90.00
_cell.angle_gamma   90.00
#
_symmetry.space_group_name_H-M   'P 1'
#
loop_
_entity.id
_entity.type
_entity.pdbx_description
1 polymer ?
#
loop_
_entity_poly.entity_id
_entity_poly.type
_entity_poly.pdbx_seq_one_letter_code
_entity_poly.pdbx_strand_id
1 'polypeptide(L)'
;MVPAIILFAVTYVLMLIFSKWRHFIALGSGLIFIISGMLPLENILGEIDFNVILMIAGTMGLVALFVESKMPALLADLIMEKVPNVQWAAVSLSLFAGVISAFVDNVATVLMVAPVALEICKKLKTNPVPFIIAIAVSSNLQGAATLIGDTTAIMLGSEMNLSFLGFFWYQNKPSIFFAVELGAVLSAIILLFLFRKEKGGIPKAESRTKVTDYVPTFMLLAVLGLLIAASFIENKPDETNGYICCALLVVGLVYTVIKKKKLSAAIAPLKEIDFQTIGILVGLFLMIGGLKEQKVIDAAAGLLASIGGEGGNMFLLYTVIVWASVVISAFIDNIPYVATMLPVIGSMATVLGVDPAALTPLYFGLLSGATLGGNCTPIGASANITGIGILRKAGYEVKNKDFFKIGIPFTLAAIVPAYIYIWLVYGI
;
A
#
# COMPACT_ATOMS: atom_id res chain seq x y z
N MET A 1 27.14 -3.31 -16.40
CA MET A 1 26.43 -4.34 -15.65
C MET A 1 26.93 -4.53 -14.21
N VAL A 2 28.15 -5.08 -13.95
CA VAL A 2 28.62 -5.36 -12.58
C VAL A 2 28.62 -4.14 -11.65
N PRO A 3 29.15 -2.95 -12.02
CA PRO A 3 29.11 -1.78 -11.16
C PRO A 3 27.68 -1.36 -10.78
N ALA A 4 26.73 -1.49 -11.71
CA ALA A 4 25.32 -1.15 -11.46
C ALA A 4 24.68 -2.09 -10.41
N ILE A 5 24.98 -3.40 -10.50
CA ILE A 5 24.52 -4.39 -9.52
C ILE A 5 25.10 -4.09 -8.13
N ILE A 6 26.42 -3.80 -8.06
CA ILE A 6 27.08 -3.48 -6.79
C ILE A 6 26.47 -2.22 -6.17
N LEU A 7 26.34 -1.15 -6.95
CA LEU A 7 25.76 0.12 -6.47
C LEU A 7 24.33 -0.08 -5.98
N PHE A 8 23.52 -0.81 -6.73
CA PHE A 8 22.14 -1.12 -6.35
C PHE A 8 22.09 -1.94 -5.04
N ALA A 9 22.88 -3.01 -4.94
CA ALA A 9 22.93 -3.85 -3.73
C ALA A 9 23.40 -3.04 -2.50
N VAL A 10 24.44 -2.21 -2.65
CA VAL A 10 24.92 -1.32 -1.60
C VAL A 10 23.84 -0.34 -1.19
N THR A 11 23.12 0.24 -2.15
CA THR A 11 22.00 1.17 -1.87
C THR A 11 20.92 0.51 -1.03
N TYR A 12 20.51 -0.71 -1.38
CA TYR A 12 19.50 -1.44 -0.61
C TYR A 12 19.98 -1.74 0.81
N VAL A 13 21.21 -2.19 0.98
CA VAL A 13 21.80 -2.44 2.31
C VAL A 13 21.85 -1.14 3.13
N LEU A 14 22.23 -0.02 2.52
CA LEU A 14 22.27 1.28 3.20
C LEU A 14 20.86 1.76 3.59
N MET A 15 19.86 1.60 2.72
CA MET A 15 18.47 1.95 3.04
C MET A 15 17.91 1.10 4.20
N LEU A 16 18.31 -0.18 4.32
CA LEU A 16 17.92 -1.03 5.43
C LEU A 16 18.57 -0.60 6.74
N ILE A 17 19.86 -0.30 6.72
CA ILE A 17 20.62 0.10 7.92
C ILE A 17 20.20 1.50 8.38
N PHE A 18 20.08 2.45 7.45
CA PHE A 18 19.82 3.85 7.72
C PHE A 18 18.38 4.25 7.34
N SER A 19 17.39 3.62 7.95
CA SER A 19 15.97 3.80 7.61
C SER A 19 15.47 5.26 7.64
N LYS A 20 16.06 6.12 8.49
CA LYS A 20 15.73 7.55 8.54
C LYS A 20 16.24 8.36 7.33
N TRP A 21 17.28 7.88 6.66
CA TRP A 21 17.96 8.55 5.56
C TRP A 21 17.69 7.91 4.20
N ARG A 22 16.79 6.91 4.15
CA ARG A 22 16.56 6.09 2.96
C ARG A 22 16.20 6.88 1.70
N HIS A 23 15.47 8.00 1.83
CA HIS A 23 15.15 8.86 0.69
C HIS A 23 16.39 9.60 0.14
N PHE A 24 17.28 10.09 1.00
CA PHE A 24 18.54 10.68 0.54
C PHE A 24 19.48 9.64 -0.08
N ILE A 25 19.51 8.43 0.46
CA ILE A 25 20.31 7.32 -0.07
C ILE A 25 19.79 6.95 -1.46
N ALA A 26 18.49 6.79 -1.64
CA ALA A 26 17.89 6.46 -2.93
C ALA A 26 18.16 7.58 -3.97
N LEU A 27 17.90 8.83 -3.64
CA LEU A 27 18.17 9.98 -4.51
C LEU A 27 19.66 10.12 -4.85
N GLY A 28 20.54 9.99 -3.85
CA GLY A 28 21.99 10.04 -4.04
C GLY A 28 22.48 8.93 -4.96
N SER A 29 21.96 7.71 -4.80
CA SER A 29 22.29 6.58 -5.68
C SER A 29 21.76 6.79 -7.10
N GLY A 30 20.53 7.27 -7.25
CA GLY A 30 19.99 7.67 -8.57
C GLY A 30 20.88 8.70 -9.27
N LEU A 31 21.35 9.71 -8.51
CA LEU A 31 22.29 10.71 -9.04
C LEU A 31 23.64 10.07 -9.44
N ILE A 32 24.16 9.10 -8.70
CA ILE A 32 25.38 8.38 -9.07
C ILE A 32 25.16 7.60 -10.37
N PHE A 33 24.00 6.96 -10.59
CA PHE A 33 23.68 6.30 -11.86
C PHE A 33 23.72 7.25 -13.04
N ILE A 34 23.25 8.49 -12.86
CA ILE A 34 23.30 9.54 -13.90
C ILE A 34 24.75 10.00 -14.13
N ILE A 35 25.48 10.41 -13.08
CA ILE A 35 26.83 10.96 -13.20
C ILE A 35 27.82 9.94 -13.77
N SER A 36 27.66 8.67 -13.45
CA SER A 36 28.50 7.57 -13.97
C SER A 36 28.18 7.19 -15.41
N GLY A 37 27.14 7.78 -16.03
CA GLY A 37 26.68 7.44 -17.37
C GLY A 37 25.97 6.09 -17.48
N MET A 38 25.63 5.46 -16.35
CA MET A 38 24.83 4.23 -16.33
C MET A 38 23.37 4.49 -16.72
N LEU A 39 22.86 5.71 -16.48
CA LEU A 39 21.60 6.23 -16.99
C LEU A 39 21.88 7.46 -17.85
N PRO A 40 21.61 7.43 -19.18
CA PRO A 40 21.76 8.58 -20.06
C PRO A 40 20.85 9.75 -19.65
N LEU A 41 21.36 10.99 -19.79
CA LEU A 41 20.62 12.20 -19.40
C LEU A 41 19.29 12.35 -20.15
N GLU A 42 19.25 11.92 -21.40
CA GLU A 42 18.05 11.97 -22.27
C GLU A 42 16.92 11.05 -21.77
N ASN A 43 17.25 9.99 -21.03
CA ASN A 43 16.27 9.00 -20.57
C ASN A 43 15.74 9.30 -19.16
N ILE A 44 16.31 10.27 -18.43
CA ILE A 44 15.96 10.58 -17.04
C ILE A 44 14.46 10.81 -16.85
N LEU A 45 13.85 11.66 -17.67
CA LEU A 45 12.44 12.02 -17.55
C LEU A 45 11.52 10.87 -17.96
N GLY A 46 11.95 10.02 -18.88
CA GLY A 46 11.18 8.85 -19.34
C GLY A 46 11.16 7.70 -18.33
N GLU A 47 12.17 7.62 -17.44
CA GLU A 47 12.21 6.57 -16.43
C GLU A 47 11.44 6.95 -15.14
N ILE A 48 11.14 8.23 -14.94
CA ILE A 48 10.34 8.68 -13.78
C ILE A 48 8.86 8.51 -14.09
N ASP A 49 8.19 7.65 -13.33
CA ASP A 49 6.75 7.51 -13.41
C ASP A 49 6.04 8.69 -12.71
N PHE A 50 5.72 9.70 -13.52
CA PHE A 50 5.01 10.89 -13.03
C PHE A 50 3.59 10.58 -12.60
N ASN A 51 2.91 9.59 -13.20
CA ASN A 51 1.57 9.21 -12.79
C ASN A 51 1.55 8.72 -11.33
N VAL A 52 2.48 7.83 -10.99
CA VAL A 52 2.64 7.33 -9.61
C VAL A 52 2.90 8.47 -8.63
N ILE A 53 3.84 9.37 -8.95
CA ILE A 53 4.21 10.50 -8.07
C ILE A 53 3.01 11.44 -7.85
N LEU A 54 2.33 11.83 -8.93
CA LEU A 54 1.18 12.72 -8.87
C LEU A 54 -0.02 12.09 -8.14
N MET A 55 -0.27 10.80 -8.35
CA MET A 55 -1.30 10.07 -7.62
C MET A 55 -1.03 10.06 -6.12
N ILE A 56 0.19 9.73 -5.70
CA ILE A 56 0.59 9.70 -4.29
C ILE A 56 0.44 11.09 -3.67
N ALA A 57 1.01 12.12 -4.29
CA ALA A 57 0.93 13.49 -3.78
C ALA A 57 -0.52 13.98 -3.68
N GLY A 58 -1.31 13.74 -4.74
CA GLY A 58 -2.70 14.18 -4.83
C GLY A 58 -3.61 13.49 -3.82
N THR A 59 -3.52 12.17 -3.71
CA THR A 59 -4.34 11.40 -2.76
C THR A 59 -3.97 11.68 -1.31
N MET A 60 -2.68 11.72 -0.95
CA MET A 60 -2.25 12.01 0.42
C MET A 60 -2.70 13.39 0.90
N GLY A 61 -2.56 14.42 0.05
CA GLY A 61 -3.03 15.76 0.39
C GLY A 61 -4.55 15.84 0.57
N LEU A 62 -5.34 15.15 -0.25
CA LEU A 62 -6.80 15.08 -0.10
C LEU A 62 -7.21 14.30 1.14
N VAL A 63 -6.52 13.21 1.42
CA VAL A 63 -6.73 12.41 2.64
C VAL A 63 -6.43 13.23 3.89
N ALA A 64 -5.42 14.08 3.89
CA ALA A 64 -5.15 14.98 5.00
C ALA A 64 -6.35 15.91 5.30
N LEU A 65 -6.98 16.47 4.25
CA LEU A 65 -8.22 17.26 4.40
C LEU A 65 -9.39 16.43 4.95
N PHE A 66 -9.52 15.18 4.48
CA PHE A 66 -10.55 14.25 4.95
C PHE A 66 -10.34 13.89 6.42
N VAL A 67 -9.11 13.66 6.85
CA VAL A 67 -8.76 13.42 8.26
C VAL A 67 -9.08 14.63 9.13
N GLU A 68 -8.70 15.84 8.68
CA GLU A 68 -8.97 17.10 9.39
C GLU A 68 -10.48 17.35 9.58
N SER A 69 -11.31 16.87 8.66
CA SER A 69 -12.76 17.00 8.73
C SER A 69 -13.42 16.25 9.89
N LYS A 70 -12.71 15.30 10.52
CA LYS A 70 -13.17 14.36 11.55
C LYS A 70 -14.25 13.38 11.08
N MET A 71 -14.50 13.29 9.76
CA MET A 71 -15.45 12.32 9.21
C MET A 71 -15.08 10.87 9.54
N PRO A 72 -13.79 10.44 9.42
CA PRO A 72 -13.41 9.09 9.79
C PRO A 72 -13.68 8.75 11.27
N ALA A 73 -13.49 9.71 12.17
CA ALA A 73 -13.78 9.53 13.58
C ALA A 73 -15.29 9.36 13.85
N LEU A 74 -16.14 10.15 13.16
CA LEU A 74 -17.60 9.96 13.22
C LEU A 74 -18.00 8.56 12.73
N LEU A 75 -17.42 8.10 11.61
CA LEU A 75 -17.73 6.76 11.07
C LEU A 75 -17.32 5.65 12.06
N ALA A 76 -16.17 5.79 12.72
CA ALA A 76 -15.75 4.88 13.77
C ALA A 76 -16.71 4.89 14.97
N ASP A 77 -17.16 6.06 15.43
CA ASP A 77 -18.14 6.18 16.51
C ASP A 77 -19.46 5.47 16.17
N LEU A 78 -19.96 5.66 14.94
CA LEU A 78 -21.20 5.02 14.45
C LEU A 78 -21.10 3.48 14.42
N ILE A 79 -19.91 2.94 14.11
CA ILE A 79 -19.66 1.50 14.17
C ILE A 79 -19.66 1.04 15.64
N MET A 80 -18.98 1.78 16.51
CA MET A 80 -18.85 1.44 17.93
C MET A 80 -20.16 1.43 18.67
N GLU A 81 -21.14 2.26 18.27
CA GLU A 81 -22.49 2.23 18.86
C GLU A 81 -23.26 0.94 18.61
N LYS A 82 -22.91 0.22 17.52
CA LYS A 82 -23.65 -0.99 17.08
C LYS A 82 -23.01 -2.29 17.54
N VAL A 83 -21.76 -2.27 18.01
CA VAL A 83 -21.04 -3.49 18.39
C VAL A 83 -21.40 -3.95 19.82
N PRO A 84 -21.64 -5.25 20.04
CA PRO A 84 -22.17 -5.74 21.30
C PRO A 84 -21.12 -5.90 22.41
N ASN A 85 -19.86 -6.10 22.05
CA ASN A 85 -18.77 -6.38 23.00
C ASN A 85 -17.40 -6.03 22.43
N VAL A 86 -16.37 -6.16 23.27
CA VAL A 86 -14.97 -5.84 22.96
C VAL A 86 -14.41 -6.65 21.78
N GLN A 87 -14.77 -7.93 21.66
CA GLN A 87 -14.39 -8.78 20.54
C GLN A 87 -14.84 -8.18 19.20
N TRP A 88 -16.14 -7.86 19.11
CA TRP A 88 -16.71 -7.26 17.90
C TRP A 88 -16.19 -5.86 17.65
N ALA A 89 -15.86 -5.11 18.71
CA ALA A 89 -15.22 -3.81 18.57
C ALA A 89 -13.86 -3.91 17.88
N ALA A 90 -13.02 -4.84 18.34
CA ALA A 90 -11.70 -5.07 17.73
C ALA A 90 -11.83 -5.44 16.25
N VAL A 91 -12.70 -6.40 15.92
CA VAL A 91 -12.88 -6.88 14.54
C VAL A 91 -13.51 -5.80 13.65
N SER A 92 -14.56 -5.11 14.14
CA SER A 92 -15.22 -4.06 13.36
C SER A 92 -14.33 -2.86 13.09
N LEU A 93 -13.50 -2.43 14.07
CA LEU A 93 -12.52 -1.36 13.85
C LEU A 93 -11.41 -1.79 12.89
N SER A 94 -10.98 -3.06 12.94
CA SER A 94 -9.99 -3.59 12.01
C SER A 94 -10.55 -3.67 10.59
N LEU A 95 -11.79 -4.15 10.41
CA LEU A 95 -12.46 -4.16 9.11
C LEU A 95 -12.73 -2.74 8.61
N PHE A 96 -13.14 -1.83 9.47
CA PHE A 96 -13.32 -0.43 9.13
C PHE A 96 -12.01 0.21 8.66
N ALA A 97 -10.91 -0.02 9.38
CA ALA A 97 -9.59 0.43 8.95
C ALA A 97 -9.22 -0.16 7.58
N GLY A 98 -9.51 -1.43 7.34
CA GLY A 98 -9.32 -2.04 6.03
C GLY A 98 -10.13 -1.35 4.94
N VAL A 99 -11.44 -1.20 5.12
CA VAL A 99 -12.32 -0.55 4.13
C VAL A 99 -11.86 0.88 3.82
N ILE A 100 -11.48 1.66 4.83
CA ILE A 100 -10.91 2.99 4.61
C ILE A 100 -9.60 2.89 3.84
N SER A 101 -8.73 1.94 4.20
CA SER A 101 -7.41 1.78 3.57
C SER A 101 -7.46 1.30 2.12
N ALA A 102 -8.55 0.73 1.68
CA ALA A 102 -8.75 0.46 0.25
C ALA A 102 -8.80 1.74 -0.61
N PHE A 103 -9.04 2.91 0.00
CA PHE A 103 -9.18 4.21 -0.69
C PHE A 103 -8.28 5.31 -0.11
N VAL A 104 -7.59 5.02 0.99
CA VAL A 104 -6.77 5.93 1.77
C VAL A 104 -5.50 5.17 2.16
N ASP A 105 -4.36 5.83 2.05
CA ASP A 105 -3.07 5.26 2.46
C ASP A 105 -3.14 4.56 3.83
N ASN A 106 -2.46 3.43 3.93
CA ASN A 106 -2.49 2.55 5.10
C ASN A 106 -1.94 3.22 6.37
N VAL A 107 -0.91 4.08 6.26
CA VAL A 107 -0.34 4.82 7.40
C VAL A 107 -1.33 5.85 7.91
N ALA A 108 -1.93 6.64 7.00
CA ALA A 108 -2.95 7.63 7.35
C ALA A 108 -4.17 6.96 8.01
N THR A 109 -4.58 5.80 7.50
CA THR A 109 -5.67 5.01 8.09
C THR A 109 -5.36 4.59 9.53
N VAL A 110 -4.17 4.08 9.79
CA VAL A 110 -3.75 3.71 11.15
C VAL A 110 -3.72 4.93 12.07
N LEU A 111 -3.18 6.06 11.60
CA LEU A 111 -3.17 7.32 12.36
C LEU A 111 -4.58 7.81 12.74
N MET A 112 -5.59 7.51 11.90
CA MET A 112 -6.99 7.87 12.17
C MET A 112 -7.68 6.91 13.15
N VAL A 113 -7.54 5.61 12.93
CA VAL A 113 -8.36 4.59 13.63
C VAL A 113 -7.72 4.15 14.94
N ALA A 114 -6.39 4.08 15.02
CA ALA A 114 -5.70 3.63 16.22
C ALA A 114 -5.93 4.51 17.47
N PRO A 115 -6.00 5.86 17.41
CA PRO A 115 -6.36 6.69 18.54
C PRO A 115 -7.77 6.39 19.08
N VAL A 116 -8.74 6.09 18.21
CA VAL A 116 -10.11 5.71 18.62
C VAL A 116 -10.06 4.38 19.39
N ALA A 117 -9.37 3.37 18.86
CA ALA A 117 -9.18 2.10 19.53
C ALA A 117 -8.48 2.27 20.89
N LEU A 118 -7.47 3.13 20.97
CA LEU A 118 -6.73 3.42 22.20
C LEU A 118 -7.64 4.04 23.27
N GLU A 119 -8.50 4.98 22.89
CA GLU A 119 -9.47 5.60 23.81
C GLU A 119 -10.47 4.59 24.34
N ILE A 120 -11.00 3.72 23.46
CA ILE A 120 -11.92 2.65 23.83
C ILE A 120 -11.24 1.69 24.81
N CYS A 121 -10.04 1.23 24.50
CA CYS A 121 -9.29 0.31 25.38
C CYS A 121 -8.99 0.94 26.74
N LYS A 122 -8.71 2.24 26.82
CA LYS A 122 -8.55 2.97 28.09
C LYS A 122 -9.83 2.96 28.92
N LYS A 123 -10.99 3.26 28.31
CA LYS A 123 -12.30 3.22 28.98
C LYS A 123 -12.65 1.82 29.48
N LEU A 124 -12.30 0.80 28.71
CA LEU A 124 -12.55 -0.61 29.03
C LEU A 124 -11.50 -1.23 29.96
N LYS A 125 -10.40 -0.52 30.23
CA LYS A 125 -9.23 -1.02 30.96
C LYS A 125 -8.66 -2.31 30.34
N THR A 126 -8.72 -2.44 29.01
CA THR A 126 -8.18 -3.55 28.23
C THR A 126 -6.85 -3.18 27.57
N ASN A 127 -6.05 -4.19 27.21
CA ASN A 127 -4.78 -3.97 26.54
C ASN A 127 -5.00 -3.53 25.09
N PRO A 128 -4.56 -2.32 24.65
CA PRO A 128 -4.76 -1.82 23.28
C PRO A 128 -3.81 -2.46 22.25
N VAL A 129 -2.75 -3.14 22.68
CA VAL A 129 -1.71 -3.68 21.79
C VAL A 129 -2.32 -4.60 20.72
N PRO A 130 -3.14 -5.62 21.04
CA PRO A 130 -3.73 -6.49 20.04
C PRO A 130 -4.67 -5.75 19.06
N PHE A 131 -5.42 -4.75 19.55
CA PHE A 131 -6.34 -3.97 18.74
C PHE A 131 -5.63 -3.17 17.67
N ILE A 132 -4.57 -2.46 18.06
CA ILE A 132 -3.82 -1.59 17.14
C ILE A 132 -3.02 -2.44 16.14
N ILE A 133 -2.50 -3.60 16.55
CA ILE A 133 -1.88 -4.54 15.60
C ILE A 133 -2.92 -5.02 14.58
N ALA A 134 -4.11 -5.43 15.02
CA ALA A 134 -5.18 -5.90 14.13
C ALA A 134 -5.62 -4.80 13.14
N ILE A 135 -5.72 -3.54 13.58
CA ILE A 135 -6.00 -2.38 12.73
C ILE A 135 -4.88 -2.19 11.69
N ALA A 136 -3.62 -2.24 12.10
CA ALA A 136 -2.47 -2.03 11.21
C ALA A 136 -2.39 -3.10 10.12
N VAL A 137 -2.51 -4.39 10.48
CA VAL A 137 -2.44 -5.49 9.50
C VAL A 137 -3.67 -5.52 8.57
N SER A 138 -4.85 -5.11 9.05
CA SER A 138 -6.06 -4.99 8.22
C SER A 138 -5.96 -3.82 7.24
N SER A 139 -5.42 -2.68 7.69
CA SER A 139 -5.15 -1.53 6.86
C SER A 139 -4.17 -1.88 5.73
N ASN A 140 -3.04 -2.50 6.06
CA ASN A 140 -2.05 -2.89 5.05
C ASN A 140 -2.59 -3.93 4.05
N LEU A 141 -3.39 -4.91 4.49
CA LEU A 141 -4.04 -5.89 3.60
C LEU A 141 -4.87 -5.20 2.52
N GLN A 142 -5.76 -4.32 2.93
CA GLN A 142 -6.74 -3.69 2.04
C GLN A 142 -6.14 -2.60 1.14
N GLY A 143 -4.93 -2.12 1.44
CA GLY A 143 -4.19 -1.23 0.55
C GLY A 143 -3.96 -1.82 -0.84
N ALA A 144 -3.87 -3.14 -0.97
CA ALA A 144 -3.75 -3.83 -2.26
C ALA A 144 -5.08 -3.98 -3.02
N ALA A 145 -6.23 -3.64 -2.43
CA ALA A 145 -7.55 -3.91 -3.01
C ALA A 145 -7.89 -3.00 -4.18
N THR A 146 -7.44 -1.75 -4.18
CA THR A 146 -7.77 -0.76 -5.23
C THR A 146 -6.54 0.00 -5.69
N LEU A 147 -6.66 0.68 -6.83
CA LEU A 147 -5.59 1.47 -7.44
C LEU A 147 -4.98 2.53 -6.51
N ILE A 148 -5.76 3.07 -5.56
CA ILE A 148 -5.33 4.20 -4.71
C ILE A 148 -5.16 3.83 -3.23
N GLY A 149 -5.29 2.55 -2.88
CA GLY A 149 -5.21 2.10 -1.49
C GLY A 149 -3.79 2.12 -0.92
N ASP A 150 -2.78 1.82 -1.73
CA ASP A 150 -1.37 1.79 -1.32
C ASP A 150 -0.45 2.18 -2.48
N THR A 151 0.72 2.70 -2.18
CA THR A 151 1.76 3.03 -3.16
C THR A 151 2.11 1.84 -4.07
N THR A 152 2.16 0.63 -3.53
CA THR A 152 2.44 -0.58 -4.32
C THR A 152 1.34 -0.92 -5.32
N ALA A 153 0.07 -0.65 -4.97
CA ALA A 153 -1.06 -0.80 -5.88
C ALA A 153 -1.03 0.25 -7.01
N ILE A 154 -0.67 1.50 -6.68
CA ILE A 154 -0.48 2.57 -7.67
C ILE A 154 0.61 2.19 -8.67
N MET A 155 1.76 1.68 -8.20
CA MET A 155 2.87 1.24 -9.06
C MET A 155 2.46 0.06 -9.96
N LEU A 156 1.77 -0.94 -9.41
CA LEU A 156 1.24 -2.05 -10.22
C LEU A 156 0.26 -1.54 -11.29
N GLY A 157 -0.63 -0.62 -10.90
CA GLY A 157 -1.59 -0.01 -11.81
C GLY A 157 -0.92 0.72 -12.97
N SER A 158 0.18 1.42 -12.71
CA SER A 158 0.97 2.10 -13.72
C SER A 158 1.70 1.10 -14.62
N GLU A 159 2.42 0.13 -14.07
CA GLU A 159 3.19 -0.88 -14.83
C GLU A 159 2.30 -1.71 -15.76
N MET A 160 1.12 -2.12 -15.30
CA MET A 160 0.18 -2.93 -16.08
C MET A 160 -0.83 -2.09 -16.87
N ASN A 161 -0.75 -0.75 -16.84
CA ASN A 161 -1.76 0.15 -17.39
C ASN A 161 -3.19 -0.17 -16.92
N LEU A 162 -3.34 -0.55 -15.64
CA LEU A 162 -4.64 -0.85 -15.07
C LEU A 162 -5.40 0.44 -14.75
N SER A 163 -6.62 0.54 -15.24
CA SER A 163 -7.56 1.56 -14.78
C SER A 163 -8.02 1.28 -13.34
N PHE A 164 -8.71 2.23 -12.69
CA PHE A 164 -9.32 2.00 -11.39
C PHE A 164 -10.26 0.79 -11.40
N LEU A 165 -11.08 0.64 -12.44
CA LEU A 165 -11.96 -0.52 -12.61
C LEU A 165 -11.20 -1.80 -12.95
N GLY A 166 -9.96 -1.72 -13.47
CA GLY A 166 -9.09 -2.87 -13.73
C GLY A 166 -8.74 -3.65 -12.46
N PHE A 167 -8.76 -3.01 -11.28
CA PHE A 167 -8.61 -3.70 -10.00
C PHE A 167 -9.84 -4.57 -9.65
N PHE A 168 -11.02 -4.25 -10.18
CA PHE A 168 -12.24 -5.02 -9.98
C PHE A 168 -12.46 -6.04 -11.09
N TRP A 169 -12.19 -5.64 -12.35
CA TRP A 169 -12.42 -6.50 -13.52
C TRP A 169 -11.33 -6.31 -14.55
N TYR A 170 -10.61 -7.36 -14.87
CA TYR A 170 -9.49 -7.34 -15.80
C TYR A 170 -9.51 -8.59 -16.69
N GLN A 171 -9.21 -8.46 -17.99
CA GLN A 171 -9.25 -9.57 -18.96
C GLN A 171 -10.58 -10.35 -18.95
N ASN A 172 -11.71 -9.67 -18.76
CA ASN A 172 -13.03 -10.27 -18.60
C ASN A 172 -13.16 -11.26 -17.41
N LYS A 173 -12.32 -11.12 -16.41
CA LYS A 173 -12.28 -11.94 -15.18
C LYS A 173 -12.32 -11.06 -13.94
N PRO A 174 -12.89 -11.53 -12.80
CA PRO A 174 -12.82 -10.80 -11.54
C PRO A 174 -11.37 -10.67 -11.09
N SER A 175 -10.95 -9.41 -10.77
CA SER A 175 -9.56 -9.04 -10.59
C SER A 175 -9.08 -9.14 -9.14
N ILE A 176 -7.93 -8.54 -8.87
CA ILE A 176 -7.21 -8.63 -7.59
C ILE A 176 -8.04 -8.15 -6.39
N PHE A 177 -8.98 -7.21 -6.58
CA PHE A 177 -9.90 -6.78 -5.53
C PHE A 177 -10.55 -7.98 -4.83
N PHE A 178 -11.09 -8.93 -5.59
CA PHE A 178 -11.77 -10.10 -5.02
C PHE A 178 -10.81 -11.06 -4.30
N ALA A 179 -9.55 -11.15 -4.75
CA ALA A 179 -8.53 -11.92 -4.04
C ALA A 179 -8.25 -11.33 -2.66
N VAL A 180 -8.10 -10.00 -2.59
CA VAL A 180 -7.85 -9.26 -1.35
C VAL A 180 -9.05 -9.33 -0.42
N GLU A 181 -10.28 -9.12 -0.93
CA GLU A 181 -11.50 -9.20 -0.12
C GLU A 181 -11.74 -10.62 0.44
N LEU A 182 -11.46 -11.66 -0.33
CA LEU A 182 -11.52 -13.03 0.17
C LEU A 182 -10.53 -13.22 1.33
N GLY A 183 -9.31 -12.69 1.19
CA GLY A 183 -8.32 -12.66 2.26
C GLY A 183 -8.79 -11.87 3.48
N ALA A 184 -9.44 -10.71 3.27
CA ALA A 184 -9.96 -9.88 4.35
C ALA A 184 -11.07 -10.59 5.17
N VAL A 185 -12.01 -11.24 4.48
CA VAL A 185 -13.08 -12.02 5.14
C VAL A 185 -12.49 -13.15 6.00
N LEU A 186 -11.55 -13.92 5.45
CA LEU A 186 -10.95 -15.03 6.19
C LEU A 186 -10.06 -14.53 7.35
N SER A 187 -9.34 -13.43 7.15
CA SER A 187 -8.56 -12.80 8.22
C SER A 187 -9.47 -12.24 9.33
N ALA A 188 -10.63 -11.69 8.99
CA ALA A 188 -11.61 -11.26 9.98
C ALA A 188 -12.13 -12.43 10.85
N ILE A 189 -12.32 -13.61 10.26
CA ILE A 189 -12.67 -14.83 11.00
C ILE A 189 -11.54 -15.22 11.97
N ILE A 190 -10.28 -15.12 11.54
CA ILE A 190 -9.13 -15.34 12.42
C ILE A 190 -9.12 -14.32 13.57
N LEU A 191 -9.39 -13.04 13.30
CA LEU A 191 -9.49 -12.03 14.36
C LEU A 191 -10.62 -12.34 15.34
N LEU A 192 -11.80 -12.77 14.86
CA LEU A 192 -12.89 -13.21 15.73
C LEU A 192 -12.43 -14.35 16.66
N PHE A 193 -11.67 -15.30 16.15
CA PHE A 193 -11.12 -16.39 16.95
C PHE A 193 -10.06 -15.91 17.97
N LEU A 194 -9.17 -15.02 17.58
CA LEU A 194 -8.12 -14.48 18.44
C LEU A 194 -8.70 -13.65 19.59
N PHE A 195 -9.71 -12.83 19.31
CA PHE A 195 -10.38 -11.98 20.30
C PHE A 195 -11.54 -12.66 21.05
N ARG A 196 -11.77 -13.96 20.87
CA ARG A 196 -12.91 -14.70 21.46
C ARG A 196 -13.05 -14.62 22.98
N LYS A 197 -11.96 -14.28 23.69
CA LYS A 197 -11.94 -14.13 25.14
C LYS A 197 -12.34 -12.73 25.60
N GLU A 198 -12.35 -11.74 24.72
CA GLU A 198 -12.62 -10.34 25.00
C GLU A 198 -14.13 -10.06 24.92
N LYS A 199 -14.88 -10.52 25.92
CA LYS A 199 -16.36 -10.46 25.94
C LYS A 199 -16.93 -9.29 26.77
N GLY A 200 -16.09 -8.39 27.28
CA GLY A 200 -16.54 -7.21 28.04
C GLY A 200 -17.55 -6.36 27.26
N GLY A 201 -18.56 -5.85 27.95
CA GLY A 201 -19.51 -4.90 27.35
C GLY A 201 -18.84 -3.56 27.04
N ILE A 202 -19.31 -2.86 26.02
CA ILE A 202 -18.78 -1.54 25.62
C ILE A 202 -19.62 -0.45 26.27
N PRO A 203 -19.01 0.51 26.99
CA PRO A 203 -19.72 1.69 27.48
C PRO A 203 -20.25 2.49 26.26
N LYS A 204 -21.51 2.87 26.31
CA LYS A 204 -22.06 3.77 25.27
C LYS A 204 -21.28 5.08 25.29
N ALA A 205 -20.95 5.57 24.10
CA ALA A 205 -20.32 6.89 23.95
C ALA A 205 -21.28 7.97 24.46
N GLU A 206 -20.78 8.89 25.30
CA GLU A 206 -21.58 10.00 25.85
C GLU A 206 -21.90 11.04 24.75
N SER A 207 -21.06 11.14 23.71
CA SER A 207 -21.27 12.05 22.58
C SER A 207 -20.57 11.53 21.33
N ARG A 208 -21.18 11.77 20.16
CA ARG A 208 -20.57 11.49 18.85
C ARG A 208 -19.60 12.57 18.46
N THR A 209 -18.59 12.21 17.70
CA THR A 209 -17.69 13.18 17.02
C THR A 209 -18.49 14.07 16.10
N LYS A 210 -18.32 15.39 16.21
CA LYS A 210 -18.93 16.35 15.29
C LYS A 210 -18.00 16.57 14.10
N VAL A 211 -18.50 16.32 12.90
CA VAL A 211 -17.80 16.63 11.65
C VAL A 211 -17.70 18.14 11.51
N THR A 212 -16.50 18.62 11.21
CA THR A 212 -16.21 20.04 11.07
C THR A 212 -16.48 20.55 9.65
N ASP A 213 -16.39 19.63 8.66
CA ASP A 213 -16.53 19.92 7.24
C ASP A 213 -16.86 18.64 6.44
N TYR A 214 -17.88 18.70 5.60
CA TYR A 214 -18.29 17.59 4.73
C TYR A 214 -17.63 17.65 3.34
N VAL A 215 -17.12 18.82 2.92
CA VAL A 215 -16.56 19.02 1.58
C VAL A 215 -15.39 18.09 1.27
N PRO A 216 -14.42 17.86 2.19
CA PRO A 216 -13.35 16.90 1.93
C PRO A 216 -13.84 15.48 1.66
N THR A 217 -14.94 15.05 2.29
CA THR A 217 -15.56 13.75 2.01
C THR A 217 -16.08 13.69 0.58
N PHE A 218 -16.80 14.73 0.12
CA PHE A 218 -17.26 14.79 -1.26
C PHE A 218 -16.12 14.88 -2.26
N MET A 219 -15.01 15.54 -1.92
CA MET A 219 -13.82 15.59 -2.78
C MET A 219 -13.19 14.20 -2.92
N LEU A 220 -13.08 13.42 -1.84
CA LEU A 220 -12.57 12.05 -1.90
C LEU A 220 -13.48 11.16 -2.76
N LEU A 221 -14.80 11.29 -2.60
CA LEU A 221 -15.78 10.59 -3.46
C LEU A 221 -15.69 11.06 -4.92
N ALA A 222 -15.40 12.34 -5.17
CA ALA A 222 -15.19 12.86 -6.52
C ALA A 222 -13.93 12.28 -7.17
N VAL A 223 -12.82 12.08 -6.42
CA VAL A 223 -11.64 11.34 -6.94
C VAL A 223 -12.07 9.98 -7.45
N LEU A 224 -12.78 9.19 -6.62
CA LEU A 224 -13.25 7.87 -6.99
C LEU A 224 -14.14 7.91 -8.24
N GLY A 225 -15.11 8.83 -8.27
CA GLY A 225 -16.01 8.99 -9.41
C GLY A 225 -15.28 9.36 -10.70
N LEU A 226 -14.28 10.26 -10.63
CA LEU A 226 -13.47 10.66 -11.78
C LEU A 226 -12.53 9.56 -12.24
N LEU A 227 -11.92 8.79 -11.34
CA LEU A 227 -11.09 7.63 -11.69
C LEU A 227 -11.93 6.52 -12.36
N ILE A 228 -13.16 6.29 -11.86
CA ILE A 228 -14.13 5.39 -12.51
C ILE A 228 -14.47 5.92 -13.90
N ALA A 229 -14.82 7.21 -14.04
CA ALA A 229 -15.14 7.81 -15.34
C ALA A 229 -13.95 7.73 -16.31
N ALA A 230 -12.73 7.99 -15.82
CA ALA A 230 -11.50 7.86 -16.61
C ALA A 230 -11.22 6.42 -17.06
N SER A 231 -11.76 5.42 -16.37
CA SER A 231 -11.63 4.00 -16.78
C SER A 231 -12.35 3.68 -18.08
N PHE A 232 -13.31 4.49 -18.50
CA PHE A 232 -14.07 4.34 -19.76
C PHE A 232 -13.49 5.15 -20.91
N ILE A 233 -12.43 5.95 -20.70
CA ILE A 233 -11.79 6.75 -21.74
C ILE A 233 -10.66 5.93 -22.34
N GLU A 234 -10.82 5.60 -23.62
CA GLU A 234 -9.77 4.98 -24.43
C GLU A 234 -8.71 5.99 -24.84
N ASN A 235 -7.46 5.58 -24.97
CA ASN A 235 -6.32 6.42 -25.42
C ASN A 235 -6.12 7.70 -24.60
N LYS A 236 -6.40 7.66 -23.30
CA LYS A 236 -6.09 8.77 -22.39
C LYS A 236 -4.57 8.84 -22.13
N PRO A 237 -4.02 10.04 -21.82
CA PRO A 237 -2.65 10.16 -21.34
C PRO A 237 -2.37 9.26 -20.14
N ASP A 238 -1.17 8.70 -20.05
CA ASP A 238 -0.79 7.77 -18.97
C ASP A 238 -0.88 8.43 -17.59
N GLU A 239 -0.63 9.74 -17.47
CA GLU A 239 -0.68 10.50 -16.24
C GLU A 239 -2.10 10.96 -15.85
N THR A 240 -3.15 10.55 -16.56
CA THR A 240 -4.54 11.00 -16.32
C THR A 240 -4.98 10.81 -14.88
N ASN A 241 -4.66 9.68 -14.27
CA ASN A 241 -5.04 9.39 -12.88
C ASN A 241 -4.33 10.34 -11.90
N GLY A 242 -3.03 10.62 -12.14
CA GLY A 242 -2.26 11.59 -11.39
C GLY A 242 -2.82 13.01 -11.51
N TYR A 243 -3.18 13.43 -12.72
CA TYR A 243 -3.78 14.76 -12.95
C TYR A 243 -5.13 14.90 -12.24
N ILE A 244 -5.99 13.87 -12.22
CA ILE A 244 -7.26 13.87 -11.48
C ILE A 244 -7.00 14.09 -9.98
N CYS A 245 -6.08 13.31 -9.39
CA CYS A 245 -5.77 13.41 -7.97
C CYS A 245 -5.20 14.78 -7.60
N CYS A 246 -4.25 15.30 -8.38
CA CYS A 246 -3.66 16.62 -8.15
C CYS A 246 -4.64 17.77 -8.39
N ALA A 247 -5.48 17.71 -9.43
CA ALA A 247 -6.46 18.74 -9.71
C ALA A 247 -7.45 18.88 -8.54
N LEU A 248 -7.95 17.76 -8.02
CA LEU A 248 -8.85 17.77 -6.86
C LEU A 248 -8.14 18.21 -5.57
N LEU A 249 -6.85 17.88 -5.39
CA LEU A 249 -6.07 18.44 -4.30
C LEU A 249 -5.97 19.96 -4.41
N VAL A 250 -5.66 20.52 -5.58
CA VAL A 250 -5.61 21.97 -5.79
C VAL A 250 -6.97 22.61 -5.46
N VAL A 251 -8.07 22.05 -5.93
CA VAL A 251 -9.43 22.50 -5.58
C VAL A 251 -9.66 22.47 -4.07
N GLY A 252 -9.23 21.40 -3.40
CA GLY A 252 -9.31 21.25 -1.94
C GLY A 252 -8.50 22.29 -1.17
N LEU A 253 -7.28 22.59 -1.64
CA LEU A 253 -6.43 23.62 -1.04
C LEU A 253 -7.04 25.01 -1.21
N VAL A 254 -7.50 25.34 -2.42
CA VAL A 254 -8.19 26.62 -2.70
C VAL A 254 -9.42 26.77 -1.82
N TYR A 255 -10.27 25.74 -1.75
CA TYR A 255 -11.42 25.73 -0.86
C TYR A 255 -11.04 26.00 0.60
N THR A 256 -9.99 25.32 1.09
CA THR A 256 -9.50 25.46 2.48
C THR A 256 -9.01 26.89 2.75
N VAL A 257 -8.29 27.49 1.81
CA VAL A 257 -7.82 28.88 1.91
C VAL A 257 -8.97 29.86 1.96
N ILE A 258 -9.98 29.71 1.08
CA ILE A 258 -11.18 30.56 1.05
C ILE A 258 -11.97 30.44 2.35
N LYS A 259 -12.20 29.22 2.83
CA LYS A 259 -12.96 28.93 4.06
C LYS A 259 -12.28 29.50 5.31
N LYS A 260 -10.98 29.26 5.45
CA LYS A 260 -10.21 29.71 6.62
C LYS A 260 -9.69 31.15 6.49
N LYS A 261 -9.85 31.78 5.32
CA LYS A 261 -9.40 33.16 5.00
C LYS A 261 -7.89 33.38 5.29
N LYS A 262 -7.08 32.32 5.15
CA LYS A 262 -5.63 32.34 5.39
C LYS A 262 -4.92 31.46 4.36
N LEU A 263 -3.97 32.03 3.63
CA LEU A 263 -3.14 31.28 2.67
C LEU A 263 -2.34 30.15 3.35
N SER A 264 -1.90 30.39 4.58
CA SER A 264 -1.20 29.37 5.38
C SER A 264 -2.03 28.11 5.68
N ALA A 265 -3.35 28.17 5.48
CA ALA A 265 -4.22 27.01 5.68
C ALA A 265 -3.99 25.87 4.64
N ALA A 266 -3.41 26.20 3.47
CA ALA A 266 -3.01 25.21 2.48
C ALA A 266 -1.75 24.44 2.89
N ILE A 267 -0.94 24.98 3.81
CA ILE A 267 0.34 24.37 4.19
C ILE A 267 0.12 23.08 5.01
N ALA A 268 -0.91 23.02 5.83
CA ALA A 268 -1.14 21.86 6.70
C ALA A 268 -1.38 20.56 5.88
N PRO A 269 -2.30 20.51 4.91
CA PRO A 269 -2.48 19.33 4.07
C PRO A 269 -1.24 18.98 3.24
N LEU A 270 -0.48 19.98 2.76
CA LEU A 270 0.74 19.75 1.99
C LEU A 270 1.86 19.14 2.82
N LYS A 271 1.91 19.41 4.13
CA LYS A 271 2.90 18.81 5.04
C LYS A 271 2.63 17.33 5.32
N GLU A 272 1.40 16.87 5.11
CA GLU A 272 1.02 15.46 5.29
C GLU A 272 1.39 14.61 4.06
N ILE A 273 1.79 15.23 2.95
CA ILE A 273 2.34 14.51 1.80
C ILE A 273 3.69 13.91 2.21
N ASP A 274 3.82 12.60 2.03
CA ASP A 274 5.05 11.88 2.31
C ASP A 274 6.12 12.09 1.23
N PHE A 275 6.77 13.26 1.30
CA PHE A 275 7.88 13.60 0.40
C PHE A 275 9.07 12.64 0.54
N GLN A 276 9.19 11.92 1.67
CA GLN A 276 10.23 10.90 1.82
C GLN A 276 9.96 9.70 0.91
N THR A 277 8.73 9.21 0.90
CA THR A 277 8.32 8.14 -0.04
C THR A 277 8.45 8.60 -1.49
N ILE A 278 8.04 9.82 -1.83
CA ILE A 278 8.25 10.38 -3.18
C ILE A 278 9.75 10.40 -3.53
N GLY A 279 10.60 10.87 -2.62
CA GLY A 279 12.05 10.88 -2.83
C GLY A 279 12.66 9.48 -3.01
N ILE A 280 12.17 8.48 -2.27
CA ILE A 280 12.57 7.09 -2.47
C ILE A 280 12.19 6.62 -3.87
N LEU A 281 10.96 6.88 -4.30
CA LEU A 281 10.47 6.45 -5.62
C LEU A 281 11.24 7.10 -6.77
N VAL A 282 11.46 8.41 -6.72
CA VAL A 282 12.28 9.10 -7.73
C VAL A 282 13.67 8.49 -7.80
N GLY A 283 14.34 8.28 -6.66
CA GLY A 283 15.64 7.63 -6.62
C GLY A 283 15.63 6.21 -7.17
N LEU A 284 14.58 5.43 -6.83
CA LEU A 284 14.40 4.07 -7.35
C LEU A 284 14.16 4.05 -8.86
N PHE A 285 13.29 4.92 -9.39
CA PHE A 285 13.05 5.01 -10.83
C PHE A 285 14.33 5.30 -11.60
N LEU A 286 15.14 6.24 -11.12
CA LEU A 286 16.44 6.54 -11.73
C LEU A 286 17.41 5.36 -11.68
N MET A 287 17.47 4.63 -10.55
CA MET A 287 18.30 3.44 -10.44
C MET A 287 17.79 2.31 -11.35
N ILE A 288 16.48 2.07 -11.37
CA ILE A 288 15.87 1.03 -12.22
C ILE A 288 16.08 1.34 -13.69
N GLY A 289 15.93 2.61 -14.11
CA GLY A 289 16.27 3.06 -15.45
C GLY A 289 17.73 2.73 -15.82
N GLY A 290 18.66 3.04 -14.91
CA GLY A 290 20.05 2.66 -15.12
C GLY A 290 20.30 1.14 -15.13
N LEU A 291 19.56 0.36 -14.34
CA LEU A 291 19.64 -1.11 -14.37
C LEU A 291 19.08 -1.69 -15.68
N LYS A 292 18.02 -1.09 -16.24
CA LYS A 292 17.48 -1.44 -17.58
C LYS A 292 18.52 -1.19 -18.66
N GLU A 293 19.10 0.01 -18.71
CA GLU A 293 20.16 0.38 -19.66
C GLU A 293 21.37 -0.56 -19.57
N GLN A 294 21.73 -0.98 -18.38
CA GLN A 294 22.83 -1.92 -18.14
C GLN A 294 22.43 -3.40 -18.31
N LYS A 295 21.19 -3.70 -18.78
CA LYS A 295 20.63 -5.04 -18.97
C LYS A 295 20.64 -5.92 -17.72
N VAL A 296 20.63 -5.30 -16.55
CA VAL A 296 20.58 -6.02 -15.26
C VAL A 296 19.18 -6.58 -15.04
N ILE A 297 18.15 -5.83 -15.42
CA ILE A 297 16.75 -6.26 -15.30
C ILE A 297 16.50 -7.50 -16.17
N ASP A 298 16.99 -7.51 -17.42
CA ASP A 298 16.87 -8.66 -18.32
C ASP A 298 17.60 -9.89 -17.78
N ALA A 299 18.80 -9.71 -17.20
CA ALA A 299 19.53 -10.80 -16.57
C ALA A 299 18.80 -11.35 -15.35
N ALA A 300 18.19 -10.50 -14.52
CA ALA A 300 17.37 -10.91 -13.38
C ALA A 300 16.12 -11.66 -13.83
N ALA A 301 15.45 -11.16 -14.89
CA ALA A 301 14.31 -11.83 -15.51
C ALA A 301 14.69 -13.21 -16.05
N GLY A 302 15.86 -13.32 -16.70
CA GLY A 302 16.39 -14.61 -17.18
C GLY A 302 16.67 -15.60 -16.05
N LEU A 303 17.23 -15.14 -14.93
CA LEU A 303 17.45 -15.97 -13.74
C LEU A 303 16.13 -16.46 -13.14
N LEU A 304 15.14 -15.58 -13.01
CA LEU A 304 13.83 -15.99 -12.52
C LEU A 304 13.14 -16.94 -13.49
N ALA A 305 13.16 -16.65 -14.79
CA ALA A 305 12.59 -17.52 -15.81
C ALA A 305 13.21 -18.92 -15.79
N SER A 306 14.52 -19.03 -15.53
CA SER A 306 15.20 -20.32 -15.43
C SER A 306 14.69 -21.23 -14.31
N ILE A 307 14.10 -20.66 -13.25
CA ILE A 307 13.44 -21.42 -12.17
C ILE A 307 12.25 -22.23 -12.72
N GLY A 308 11.55 -21.71 -13.75
CA GLY A 308 10.48 -22.43 -14.41
C GLY A 308 10.91 -23.66 -15.21
N GLY A 309 12.21 -23.87 -15.41
CA GLY A 309 12.79 -24.98 -16.17
C GLY A 309 12.54 -24.89 -17.69
N GLU A 310 12.97 -25.92 -18.42
CA GLU A 310 12.72 -26.04 -19.85
C GLU A 310 11.19 -26.13 -20.10
N GLY A 311 10.59 -25.13 -20.75
CA GLY A 311 9.16 -25.02 -20.97
C GLY A 311 8.43 -24.01 -20.06
N GLY A 312 9.14 -23.31 -19.15
CA GLY A 312 8.61 -22.15 -18.42
C GLY A 312 7.40 -22.47 -17.55
N ASN A 313 7.53 -23.36 -16.55
CA ASN A 313 6.44 -23.69 -15.65
C ASN A 313 5.92 -22.45 -14.91
N MET A 314 4.87 -21.83 -15.42
CA MET A 314 4.26 -20.60 -14.91
C MET A 314 3.78 -20.77 -13.47
N PHE A 315 3.28 -21.96 -13.09
CA PHE A 315 2.83 -22.21 -11.71
C PHE A 315 4.01 -22.18 -10.71
N LEU A 316 5.14 -22.75 -11.11
CA LEU A 316 6.33 -22.73 -10.27
C LEU A 316 6.86 -21.30 -10.10
N LEU A 317 6.93 -20.54 -11.20
CA LEU A 317 7.32 -19.12 -11.18
C LEU A 317 6.39 -18.29 -10.29
N TYR A 318 5.09 -18.46 -10.48
CA TYR A 318 4.07 -17.81 -9.65
C TYR A 318 4.25 -18.15 -8.17
N THR A 319 4.40 -19.43 -7.85
CA THR A 319 4.59 -19.90 -6.47
C THR A 319 5.83 -19.27 -5.84
N VAL A 320 6.96 -19.29 -6.56
CA VAL A 320 8.22 -18.70 -6.08
C VAL A 320 8.07 -17.19 -5.87
N ILE A 321 7.49 -16.47 -6.83
CA ILE A 321 7.31 -15.01 -6.72
C ILE A 321 6.42 -14.67 -5.51
N VAL A 322 5.27 -15.33 -5.34
CA VAL A 322 4.38 -15.04 -4.21
C VAL A 322 5.08 -15.28 -2.89
N TRP A 323 5.62 -16.49 -2.68
CA TRP A 323 6.16 -16.85 -1.36
C TRP A 323 7.50 -16.19 -1.06
N ALA A 324 8.35 -15.97 -2.06
CA ALA A 324 9.54 -15.15 -1.88
C ALA A 324 9.16 -13.70 -1.52
N SER A 325 8.14 -13.12 -2.17
CA SER A 325 7.64 -11.79 -1.85
C SER A 325 7.13 -11.71 -0.40
N VAL A 326 6.40 -12.71 0.08
CA VAL A 326 5.95 -12.77 1.47
C VAL A 326 7.14 -12.76 2.43
N VAL A 327 8.15 -13.58 2.18
CA VAL A 327 9.32 -13.69 3.06
C VAL A 327 10.16 -12.42 3.02
N ILE A 328 10.44 -11.88 1.84
CA ILE A 328 11.27 -10.68 1.67
C ILE A 328 10.57 -9.47 2.29
N SER A 329 9.29 -9.25 1.98
CA SER A 329 8.52 -8.11 2.48
C SER A 329 8.24 -8.18 3.99
N ALA A 330 8.35 -9.35 4.60
CA ALA A 330 8.30 -9.45 6.06
C ALA A 330 9.42 -8.66 6.77
N PHE A 331 10.55 -8.39 6.08
CA PHE A 331 11.72 -7.72 6.64
C PHE A 331 12.13 -6.45 5.90
N ILE A 332 11.68 -6.28 4.65
CA ILE A 332 11.99 -5.15 3.77
C ILE A 332 10.68 -4.44 3.44
N ASP A 333 10.72 -3.11 3.43
CA ASP A 333 9.57 -2.29 3.02
C ASP A 333 9.07 -2.72 1.62
N ASN A 334 7.76 -2.87 1.46
CA ASN A 334 7.12 -3.34 0.24
C ASN A 334 7.38 -2.42 -0.97
N ILE A 335 7.49 -1.10 -0.76
CA ILE A 335 7.63 -0.11 -1.84
C ILE A 335 8.91 -0.33 -2.67
N PRO A 336 10.14 -0.33 -2.09
CA PRO A 336 11.35 -0.59 -2.85
C PRO A 336 11.34 -1.96 -3.53
N TYR A 337 10.82 -2.97 -2.84
CA TYR A 337 10.79 -4.33 -3.36
C TYR A 337 9.89 -4.44 -4.60
N VAL A 338 8.64 -3.94 -4.51
CA VAL A 338 7.70 -3.97 -5.63
C VAL A 338 8.20 -3.14 -6.80
N ALA A 339 8.71 -1.91 -6.55
CA ALA A 339 9.27 -1.05 -7.59
C ALA A 339 10.35 -1.75 -8.43
N THR A 340 11.19 -2.58 -7.76
CA THR A 340 12.25 -3.31 -8.46
C THR A 340 11.72 -4.53 -9.20
N MET A 341 10.77 -5.26 -8.61
CA MET A 341 10.29 -6.53 -9.16
C MET A 341 9.31 -6.35 -10.33
N LEU A 342 8.56 -5.25 -10.39
CA LEU A 342 7.61 -4.99 -11.48
C LEU A 342 8.29 -5.02 -12.86
N PRO A 343 9.34 -4.23 -13.15
CA PRO A 343 10.01 -4.28 -14.43
C PRO A 343 10.75 -5.60 -14.69
N VAL A 344 11.20 -6.32 -13.64
CA VAL A 344 11.78 -7.66 -13.81
C VAL A 344 10.73 -8.64 -14.33
N ILE A 345 9.50 -8.62 -13.77
CA ILE A 345 8.40 -9.44 -14.27
C ILE A 345 8.06 -9.04 -15.71
N GLY A 346 7.98 -7.73 -16.02
CA GLY A 346 7.72 -7.23 -17.37
C GLY A 346 8.71 -7.77 -18.39
N SER A 347 10.00 -7.76 -18.04
CA SER A 347 11.08 -8.30 -18.90
C SER A 347 10.97 -9.81 -19.13
N MET A 348 10.31 -10.56 -18.20
CA MET A 348 10.11 -12.00 -18.37
C MET A 348 9.24 -12.34 -19.59
N ALA A 349 8.36 -11.45 -20.05
CA ALA A 349 7.57 -11.67 -21.26
C ALA A 349 8.47 -11.94 -22.48
N THR A 350 9.50 -11.12 -22.65
CA THR A 350 10.48 -11.27 -23.73
C THR A 350 11.34 -12.51 -23.54
N VAL A 351 11.78 -12.79 -22.32
CA VAL A 351 12.65 -13.95 -22.01
C VAL A 351 11.92 -15.28 -22.22
N LEU A 352 10.66 -15.34 -21.80
CA LEU A 352 9.82 -16.56 -21.95
C LEU A 352 9.15 -16.66 -23.33
N GLY A 353 9.15 -15.60 -24.13
CA GLY A 353 8.46 -15.53 -25.42
C GLY A 353 6.92 -15.65 -25.28
N VAL A 354 6.36 -15.11 -24.21
CA VAL A 354 4.92 -15.14 -23.92
C VAL A 354 4.28 -13.76 -24.07
N ASP A 355 2.96 -13.74 -24.26
CA ASP A 355 2.20 -12.49 -24.22
C ASP A 355 2.34 -11.84 -22.83
N PRO A 356 2.61 -10.52 -22.74
CA PRO A 356 2.63 -9.81 -21.46
C PRO A 356 1.39 -10.06 -20.58
N ALA A 357 0.22 -10.25 -21.20
CA ALA A 357 -1.02 -10.58 -20.48
C ALA A 357 -0.97 -11.93 -19.73
N ALA A 358 -0.14 -12.87 -20.18
CA ALA A 358 0.06 -14.16 -19.50
C ALA A 358 0.85 -14.01 -18.17
N LEU A 359 1.53 -12.88 -17.95
CA LEU A 359 2.24 -12.60 -16.71
C LEU A 359 1.34 -12.02 -15.60
N THR A 360 0.05 -11.80 -15.87
CA THR A 360 -0.91 -11.27 -14.88
C THR A 360 -0.85 -11.99 -13.52
N PRO A 361 -0.80 -13.34 -13.44
CA PRO A 361 -0.70 -14.00 -12.14
C PRO A 361 0.59 -13.65 -11.40
N LEU A 362 1.70 -13.41 -12.09
CA LEU A 362 2.98 -13.03 -11.47
C LEU A 362 2.89 -11.62 -10.87
N TYR A 363 2.29 -10.68 -11.59
CA TYR A 363 2.08 -9.31 -11.13
C TYR A 363 1.14 -9.25 -9.91
N PHE A 364 -0.01 -9.90 -9.98
CA PHE A 364 -0.97 -9.95 -8.88
C PHE A 364 -0.41 -10.76 -7.69
N GLY A 365 0.35 -11.81 -7.99
CA GLY A 365 1.07 -12.58 -6.99
C GLY A 365 2.15 -11.76 -6.27
N LEU A 366 2.92 -10.94 -7.02
CA LEU A 366 3.90 -10.01 -6.45
C LEU A 366 3.23 -9.02 -5.50
N LEU A 367 2.17 -8.32 -5.97
CA LEU A 367 1.47 -7.32 -5.14
C LEU A 367 0.91 -7.97 -3.86
N SER A 368 0.19 -9.09 -4.01
CA SER A 368 -0.38 -9.80 -2.86
C SER A 368 0.70 -10.28 -1.90
N GLY A 369 1.75 -10.92 -2.42
CA GLY A 369 2.86 -11.43 -1.61
C GLY A 369 3.61 -10.31 -0.87
N ALA A 370 3.94 -9.23 -1.56
CA ALA A 370 4.68 -8.10 -1.00
C ALA A 370 3.85 -7.32 0.02
N THR A 371 2.61 -6.95 -0.31
CA THR A 371 1.77 -6.17 0.61
C THR A 371 1.40 -6.99 1.84
N LEU A 372 0.95 -8.24 1.66
CA LEU A 372 0.53 -9.08 2.78
C LEU A 372 1.71 -9.59 3.61
N GLY A 373 2.86 -9.87 2.98
CA GLY A 373 4.07 -10.32 3.65
C GLY A 373 4.55 -9.33 4.72
N GLY A 374 4.41 -8.03 4.47
CA GLY A 374 4.72 -6.99 5.43
C GLY A 374 3.97 -7.13 6.77
N ASN A 375 2.81 -7.79 6.78
CA ASN A 375 2.03 -8.04 7.99
C ASN A 375 2.63 -9.11 8.93
N CYS A 376 3.62 -9.88 8.46
CA CYS A 376 4.24 -10.93 9.28
C CYS A 376 5.07 -10.37 10.44
N THR A 377 5.65 -9.18 10.31
CA THR A 377 6.58 -8.62 11.31
C THR A 377 6.25 -7.18 11.70
N PRO A 378 6.72 -6.72 12.87
CA PRO A 378 6.52 -5.34 13.33
C PRO A 378 7.11 -4.27 12.40
N ILE A 379 8.07 -4.63 11.54
CA ILE A 379 8.84 -3.70 10.69
C ILE A 379 8.57 -3.87 9.20
N GLY A 380 7.82 -4.90 8.80
CA GLY A 380 7.61 -5.22 7.39
C GLY A 380 6.69 -4.26 6.64
N ALA A 381 5.91 -3.42 7.35
CA ALA A 381 5.06 -2.41 6.72
C ALA A 381 5.05 -1.11 7.54
N SER A 382 4.96 0.03 6.85
CA SER A 382 4.91 1.36 7.47
C SER A 382 3.70 1.53 8.40
N ALA A 383 2.55 0.92 8.08
CA ALA A 383 1.37 0.86 8.93
C ALA A 383 1.64 0.22 10.30
N ASN A 384 2.42 -0.88 10.32
CA ASN A 384 2.79 -1.58 11.56
C ASN A 384 3.68 -0.70 12.44
N ILE A 385 4.70 -0.08 11.83
CA ILE A 385 5.62 0.84 12.53
C ILE A 385 4.85 2.00 13.13
N THR A 386 3.89 2.56 12.39
CA THR A 386 3.03 3.66 12.84
C THR A 386 2.15 3.24 14.02
N GLY A 387 1.47 2.10 13.93
CA GLY A 387 0.65 1.57 15.03
C GLY A 387 1.46 1.32 16.30
N ILE A 388 2.64 0.71 16.16
CA ILE A 388 3.58 0.50 17.27
C ILE A 388 4.08 1.85 17.84
N GLY A 389 4.33 2.83 16.97
CA GLY A 389 4.70 4.18 17.39
C GLY A 389 3.64 4.86 18.26
N ILE A 390 2.36 4.73 17.89
CA ILE A 390 1.22 5.24 18.68
C ILE A 390 1.17 4.55 20.05
N LEU A 391 1.31 3.22 20.09
CA LEU A 391 1.34 2.44 21.34
C LEU A 391 2.48 2.88 22.26
N ARG A 392 3.68 3.04 21.73
CA ARG A 392 4.85 3.50 22.49
C ARG A 392 4.66 4.90 23.07
N LYS A 393 4.12 5.85 22.29
CA LYS A 393 3.78 7.20 22.76
C LYS A 393 2.72 7.17 23.88
N ALA A 394 1.84 6.19 23.87
CA ALA A 394 0.84 5.98 24.89
C ALA A 394 1.34 5.18 26.11
N GLY A 395 2.63 4.79 26.15
CA GLY A 395 3.26 4.10 27.27
C GLY A 395 3.14 2.57 27.21
N TYR A 396 2.74 1.99 26.08
CA TYR A 396 2.64 0.54 25.90
C TYR A 396 3.86 -0.02 25.18
N GLU A 397 4.45 -1.08 25.74
CA GLU A 397 5.52 -1.84 25.09
C GLU A 397 4.91 -2.93 24.19
N VAL A 398 5.38 -3.02 22.95
CA VAL A 398 4.98 -4.06 21.99
C VAL A 398 6.12 -5.05 21.84
N LYS A 399 5.91 -6.28 22.26
CA LYS A 399 6.88 -7.38 22.07
C LYS A 399 6.66 -8.03 20.72
N ASN A 400 7.71 -8.49 20.07
CA ASN A 400 7.61 -9.21 18.79
C ASN A 400 6.65 -10.41 18.88
N LYS A 401 6.62 -11.10 20.03
CA LYS A 401 5.71 -12.23 20.25
C LYS A 401 4.23 -11.82 20.18
N ASP A 402 3.88 -10.62 20.65
CA ASP A 402 2.50 -10.14 20.64
C ASP A 402 2.07 -9.79 19.22
N PHE A 403 3.00 -9.23 18.42
CA PHE A 403 2.78 -8.97 17.02
C PHE A 403 2.60 -10.28 16.24
N PHE A 404 3.50 -11.23 16.39
CA PHE A 404 3.48 -12.51 15.66
C PHE A 404 2.22 -13.33 15.93
N LYS A 405 1.63 -13.26 17.13
CA LYS A 405 0.39 -13.95 17.47
C LYS A 405 -0.80 -13.50 16.60
N ILE A 406 -0.78 -12.27 16.12
CA ILE A 406 -1.85 -11.71 15.29
C ILE A 406 -1.39 -11.66 13.82
N GLY A 407 -0.22 -11.10 13.55
CA GLY A 407 0.27 -10.85 12.21
C GLY A 407 0.42 -12.12 11.38
N ILE A 408 1.05 -13.17 11.92
CA ILE A 408 1.29 -14.41 11.16
C ILE A 408 -0.02 -15.15 10.81
N PRO A 409 -0.92 -15.47 11.76
CA PRO A 409 -2.19 -16.12 11.43
C PRO A 409 -3.07 -15.27 10.48
N PHE A 410 -3.08 -13.95 10.69
CA PHE A 410 -3.78 -13.01 9.83
C PHE A 410 -3.25 -13.06 8.40
N THR A 411 -1.92 -12.97 8.25
CA THR A 411 -1.26 -13.00 6.93
C THR A 411 -1.51 -14.31 6.21
N LEU A 412 -1.38 -15.44 6.89
CA LEU A 412 -1.62 -16.75 6.28
C LEU A 412 -3.09 -16.90 5.83
N ALA A 413 -4.04 -16.42 6.63
CA ALA A 413 -5.45 -16.42 6.29
C ALA A 413 -5.78 -15.50 5.10
N ALA A 414 -4.96 -14.48 4.85
CA ALA A 414 -5.12 -13.58 3.71
C ALA A 414 -4.41 -14.11 2.46
N ILE A 415 -3.15 -14.51 2.58
CA ILE A 415 -2.32 -14.82 1.39
C ILE A 415 -2.67 -16.17 0.77
N VAL A 416 -3.00 -17.20 1.57
CA VAL A 416 -3.30 -18.54 1.02
C VAL A 416 -4.52 -18.50 0.10
N PRO A 417 -5.68 -17.92 0.50
CA PRO A 417 -6.82 -17.84 -0.42
C PRO A 417 -6.56 -16.90 -1.60
N ALA A 418 -5.83 -15.79 -1.41
CA ALA A 418 -5.45 -14.91 -2.52
C ALA A 418 -4.54 -15.64 -3.53
N TYR A 419 -3.55 -16.40 -3.06
CA TYR A 419 -2.69 -17.25 -3.89
C TYR A 419 -3.49 -18.26 -4.70
N ILE A 420 -4.43 -18.97 -4.07
CA ILE A 420 -5.27 -19.96 -4.75
C ILE A 420 -6.19 -19.26 -5.77
N TYR A 421 -6.84 -18.16 -5.37
CA TYR A 421 -7.75 -17.41 -6.22
C TYR A 421 -7.05 -16.87 -7.49
N ILE A 422 -5.92 -16.19 -7.34
CA ILE A 422 -5.20 -15.59 -8.46
C ILE A 422 -4.77 -16.67 -9.44
N TRP A 423 -4.28 -17.82 -8.97
CA TRP A 423 -3.91 -18.93 -9.85
C TRP A 423 -5.11 -19.51 -10.58
N LEU A 424 -6.21 -19.78 -9.90
CA LEU A 424 -7.42 -20.36 -10.53
C LEU A 424 -8.05 -19.42 -11.58
N VAL A 425 -7.92 -18.10 -11.37
CA VAL A 425 -8.54 -17.12 -12.29
C VAL A 425 -7.60 -16.77 -13.45
N TYR A 426 -6.31 -16.65 -13.23
CA TYR A 426 -5.36 -16.10 -14.21
C TYR A 426 -4.25 -17.08 -14.63
N GLY A 427 -4.03 -18.16 -13.90
CA GLY A 427 -2.97 -19.12 -14.17
C GLY A 427 -3.42 -20.31 -15.04
N ILE A 428 -4.73 -20.43 -15.30
CA ILE A 428 -5.33 -21.54 -16.08
C ILE A 428 -5.90 -20.98 -17.37
#